data_c1f6d01450953ba8ea6de010c6a98560
#
_entry.id   c1f6d01450953ba8ea6de010c6a98560
#
_cell.length_a   1.000
_cell.length_b   1.000
_cell.length_c   1.000
_cell.angle_alpha   90.00
_cell.angle_beta   90.00
_cell.angle_gamma   90.00
#
_symmetry.space_group_name_H-M   'P 1'
#
loop_
_entity.id
_entity.type
_entity.pdbx_description
1 polymer ?
#
loop_
_entity_poly.entity_id
_entity_poly.type
_entity_poly.pdbx_seq_one_letter_code
_entity_poly.pdbx_strand_id
1 'polypeptide(L)'
;VLFRSFDAIKTCFIRFLAAWTLQGLWITFTAAAAWAAITSEQKEPFGIFALIGSLLWLSGFLIEIAADRQKGQFKENPENKGKFIRSGLWSRSRHPNYFFEWLHWFTYVLLAVGSPLWWLAWTGPLLMYVFLRYLSGIPFTEKQALRSRGDDYRDYQRSTPMFFPWFPRRTQEQPE
;
A
#
# COMPACT_ATOMS: atom_id res chain seq x y z
N VAL A 1 -7.61 -35.75 -24.25
CA VAL A 1 -6.53 -34.74 -24.09
C VAL A 1 -7.00 -33.38 -24.58
N LEU A 2 -7.65 -33.25 -25.77
CA LEU A 2 -8.11 -31.97 -26.34
C LEU A 2 -9.14 -31.23 -25.47
N PHE A 3 -10.11 -31.92 -24.86
CA PHE A 3 -11.14 -31.29 -24.01
C PHE A 3 -10.55 -30.63 -22.74
N ARG A 4 -9.54 -31.26 -22.11
CA ARG A 4 -8.82 -30.67 -20.96
C ARG A 4 -8.07 -29.40 -21.31
N SER A 5 -7.54 -29.29 -22.52
CA SER A 5 -6.84 -28.07 -22.97
C SER A 5 -7.81 -26.92 -23.25
N PHE A 6 -8.99 -27.20 -23.78
CA PHE A 6 -10.03 -26.19 -24.02
C PHE A 6 -10.58 -25.58 -22.73
N ASP A 7 -10.81 -26.39 -21.70
CA ASP A 7 -11.28 -25.91 -20.40
C ASP A 7 -10.19 -25.10 -19.68
N ALA A 8 -8.94 -25.49 -19.82
CA ALA A 8 -7.81 -24.72 -19.28
C ALA A 8 -7.68 -23.33 -19.97
N ILE A 9 -7.85 -23.28 -21.29
CA ILE A 9 -7.81 -22.02 -22.05
C ILE A 9 -8.98 -21.11 -21.67
N LYS A 10 -10.20 -21.64 -21.59
CA LYS A 10 -11.38 -20.88 -21.14
C LYS A 10 -11.20 -20.33 -19.73
N THR A 11 -10.72 -21.16 -18.79
CA THR A 11 -10.46 -20.74 -17.42
C THR A 11 -9.40 -19.65 -17.35
N CYS A 12 -8.33 -19.76 -18.14
CA CYS A 12 -7.29 -18.74 -18.23
C CYS A 12 -7.85 -17.42 -18.78
N PHE A 13 -8.65 -17.47 -19.85
CA PHE A 13 -9.28 -16.29 -20.42
C PHE A 13 -10.27 -15.62 -19.48
N ILE A 14 -11.13 -16.38 -18.79
CA ILE A 14 -12.07 -15.84 -17.79
C ILE A 14 -11.33 -15.16 -16.65
N ARG A 15 -10.26 -15.79 -16.13
CA ARG A 15 -9.44 -15.20 -15.06
C ARG A 15 -8.74 -13.91 -15.52
N PHE A 16 -8.22 -13.91 -16.74
CA PHE A 16 -7.62 -12.73 -17.36
C PHE A 16 -8.65 -11.60 -17.48
N LEU A 17 -9.82 -11.89 -18.06
CA LEU A 17 -10.90 -10.91 -18.21
C LEU A 17 -11.38 -10.38 -16.87
N ALA A 18 -11.57 -11.26 -15.87
CA ALA A 18 -11.97 -10.86 -14.54
C ALA A 18 -10.92 -9.94 -13.87
N ALA A 19 -9.63 -10.24 -14.02
CA ALA A 19 -8.55 -9.41 -13.49
C ALA A 19 -8.54 -8.02 -14.14
N TRP A 20 -8.68 -7.92 -15.45
CA TRP A 20 -8.75 -6.65 -16.17
C TRP A 20 -10.00 -5.85 -15.84
N THR A 21 -11.16 -6.51 -15.74
CA THR A 21 -12.41 -5.84 -15.34
C THR A 21 -12.30 -5.30 -13.92
N LEU A 22 -11.75 -6.09 -12.99
CA LEU A 22 -11.54 -5.66 -11.60
C LEU A 22 -10.58 -4.47 -11.54
N GLN A 23 -9.51 -4.50 -12.34
CA GLN A 23 -8.56 -3.39 -12.43
C GLN A 23 -9.21 -2.13 -13.00
N GLY A 24 -10.02 -2.26 -14.06
CA GLY A 24 -10.77 -1.14 -14.64
C GLY A 24 -11.76 -0.53 -13.64
N LEU A 25 -12.51 -1.36 -12.92
CA LEU A 25 -13.41 -0.89 -11.85
C LEU A 25 -12.61 -0.17 -10.74
N TRP A 26 -11.47 -0.74 -10.33
CA TRP A 26 -10.60 -0.13 -9.35
C TRP A 26 -10.12 1.26 -9.77
N ILE A 27 -9.63 1.40 -10.99
CA ILE A 27 -9.20 2.69 -11.56
C ILE A 27 -10.36 3.68 -11.59
N THR A 28 -11.55 3.24 -11.99
CA THR A 28 -12.76 4.10 -12.04
C THR A 28 -13.13 4.61 -10.64
N PHE A 29 -13.15 3.75 -9.64
CA PHE A 29 -13.47 4.14 -8.26
C PHE A 29 -12.41 5.07 -7.64
N THR A 30 -11.14 4.79 -7.89
CA THR A 30 -10.06 5.66 -7.38
C THR A 30 -10.02 7.00 -8.11
N ALA A 31 -10.37 7.04 -9.42
CA ALA A 31 -10.50 8.27 -10.18
C ALA A 31 -11.61 9.20 -9.64
N ALA A 32 -12.61 8.66 -8.94
CA ALA A 32 -13.64 9.49 -8.32
C ALA A 32 -13.07 10.48 -7.28
N ALA A 33 -12.02 10.08 -6.55
CA ALA A 33 -11.31 10.96 -5.62
C ALA A 33 -10.61 12.11 -6.35
N ALA A 34 -9.94 11.82 -7.46
CA ALA A 34 -9.29 12.81 -8.30
C ALA A 34 -10.33 13.74 -8.96
N TRP A 35 -11.46 13.20 -9.41
CA TRP A 35 -12.57 13.96 -9.98
C TRP A 35 -13.12 14.97 -8.97
N ALA A 36 -13.35 14.56 -7.72
CA ALA A 36 -13.81 15.46 -6.67
C ALA A 36 -12.81 16.60 -6.41
N ALA A 37 -11.51 16.32 -6.49
CA ALA A 37 -10.46 17.32 -6.35
C ALA A 37 -10.45 18.33 -7.53
N ILE A 38 -10.56 17.83 -8.77
CA ILE A 38 -10.54 18.66 -9.98
C ILE A 38 -11.76 19.56 -10.08
N THR A 39 -12.92 19.10 -9.61
CA THR A 39 -14.18 19.87 -9.61
C THR A 39 -14.34 20.79 -8.40
N SER A 40 -13.30 20.92 -7.57
CA SER A 40 -13.30 21.82 -6.43
C SER A 40 -13.32 23.29 -6.91
N GLU A 41 -14.28 24.07 -6.41
CA GLU A 41 -14.38 25.51 -6.63
C GLU A 41 -13.46 26.30 -5.68
N GLN A 42 -12.26 25.80 -5.42
CA GLN A 42 -11.30 26.55 -4.60
C GLN A 42 -10.93 27.85 -5.31
N LYS A 43 -11.35 28.98 -4.72
CA LYS A 43 -11.10 30.32 -5.27
C LYS A 43 -9.63 30.72 -5.26
N GLU A 44 -8.85 30.09 -4.40
CA GLU A 44 -7.43 30.33 -4.23
C GLU A 44 -6.64 29.12 -4.74
N PRO A 45 -5.95 29.21 -5.89
CA PRO A 45 -5.18 28.07 -6.45
C PRO A 45 -4.03 27.59 -5.56
N PHE A 46 -3.60 28.42 -4.60
CA PHE A 46 -2.58 28.11 -3.60
C PHE A 46 -3.13 28.20 -2.17
N GLY A 47 -4.40 27.88 -1.97
CA GLY A 47 -5.00 27.83 -0.65
C GLY A 47 -4.30 26.87 0.29
N ILE A 48 -4.51 27.05 1.60
CA ILE A 48 -3.85 26.25 2.65
C ILE A 48 -4.06 24.72 2.45
N PHE A 49 -5.21 24.29 2.00
CA PHE A 49 -5.50 22.87 1.75
C PHE A 49 -4.71 22.33 0.55
N ALA A 50 -4.53 23.11 -0.50
CA ALA A 50 -3.72 22.75 -1.64
C ALA A 50 -2.23 22.64 -1.23
N LEU A 51 -1.74 23.57 -0.42
CA LEU A 51 -0.37 23.52 0.10
C LEU A 51 -0.14 22.29 0.97
N ILE A 52 -1.01 22.07 1.98
CA ILE A 52 -0.88 20.90 2.87
C ILE A 52 -1.02 19.59 2.10
N GLY A 53 -1.97 19.51 1.15
CA GLY A 53 -2.16 18.35 0.30
C GLY A 53 -0.93 18.05 -0.56
N SER A 54 -0.33 19.08 -1.16
CA SER A 54 0.89 18.93 -1.97
C SER A 54 2.09 18.48 -1.12
N LEU A 55 2.25 19.03 0.07
CA LEU A 55 3.30 18.62 1.02
C LEU A 55 3.09 17.19 1.50
N LEU A 56 1.84 16.80 1.77
CA LEU A 56 1.50 15.43 2.15
C LEU A 56 1.83 14.45 1.03
N TRP A 57 1.44 14.78 -0.21
CA TRP A 57 1.74 13.98 -1.38
C TRP A 57 3.25 13.80 -1.57
N LEU A 58 3.99 14.91 -1.57
CA LEU A 58 5.44 14.89 -1.78
C LEU A 58 6.15 14.12 -0.69
N SER A 59 5.78 14.33 0.59
CA SER A 59 6.39 13.61 1.71
C SER A 59 6.08 12.12 1.66
N GLY A 60 4.83 11.74 1.38
CA GLY A 60 4.43 10.34 1.21
C GLY A 60 5.23 9.65 0.12
N PHE A 61 5.32 10.27 -1.06
CA PHE A 61 6.07 9.78 -2.21
C PHE A 61 7.57 9.60 -1.92
N LEU A 62 8.20 10.61 -1.31
CA LEU A 62 9.64 10.55 -0.98
C LEU A 62 9.95 9.46 0.05
N ILE A 63 9.08 9.29 1.06
CA ILE A 63 9.28 8.26 2.08
C ILE A 63 9.01 6.86 1.52
N GLU A 64 8.05 6.71 0.63
CA GLU A 64 7.79 5.46 -0.09
C GLU A 64 9.03 5.04 -0.90
N ILE A 65 9.59 5.97 -1.70
CA ILE A 65 10.85 5.74 -2.43
C ILE A 65 11.99 5.35 -1.47
N ALA A 66 12.10 6.03 -0.34
CA ALA A 66 13.12 5.72 0.66
C ALA A 66 12.95 4.31 1.24
N ALA A 67 11.71 3.90 1.53
CA ALA A 67 11.41 2.55 2.01
C ALA A 67 11.78 1.48 0.98
N ASP A 68 11.43 1.69 -0.29
CA ASP A 68 11.73 0.75 -1.37
C ASP A 68 13.24 0.70 -1.68
N ARG A 69 13.94 1.84 -1.64
CA ARG A 69 15.40 1.89 -1.76
C ARG A 69 16.10 1.13 -0.64
N GLN A 70 15.68 1.31 0.61
CA GLN A 70 16.22 0.55 1.75
C GLN A 70 16.07 -0.97 1.52
N LYS A 71 14.90 -1.40 1.04
CA LYS A 71 14.62 -2.80 0.72
C LYS A 71 15.45 -3.31 -0.47
N GLY A 72 15.61 -2.47 -1.50
CA GLY A 72 16.44 -2.77 -2.67
C GLY A 72 17.90 -2.99 -2.26
N GLN A 73 18.51 -2.02 -1.60
CA GLN A 73 19.89 -2.08 -1.10
C GLN A 73 20.14 -3.27 -0.17
N PHE A 74 19.16 -3.58 0.70
CA PHE A 74 19.26 -4.74 1.57
C PHE A 74 19.33 -6.06 0.77
N LYS A 75 18.56 -6.17 -0.31
CA LYS A 75 18.53 -7.36 -1.18
C LYS A 75 19.76 -7.50 -2.07
N GLU A 76 20.39 -6.40 -2.44
CA GLU A 76 21.61 -6.37 -3.28
C GLU A 76 22.82 -6.93 -2.54
N ASN A 77 22.86 -6.86 -1.21
CA ASN A 77 23.94 -7.45 -0.43
C ASN A 77 23.80 -8.99 -0.39
N PRO A 78 24.80 -9.73 -0.93
CA PRO A 78 24.77 -11.21 -0.94
C PRO A 78 24.67 -11.85 0.44
N GLU A 79 25.18 -11.20 1.49
CA GLU A 79 25.08 -11.68 2.88
C GLU A 79 23.63 -11.68 3.40
N ASN A 80 22.74 -10.95 2.77
CA ASN A 80 21.33 -10.88 3.11
C ASN A 80 20.46 -11.89 2.36
N LYS A 81 21.09 -12.80 1.60
CA LYS A 81 20.35 -13.83 0.86
C LYS A 81 19.51 -14.69 1.83
N GLY A 82 18.23 -14.78 1.56
CA GLY A 82 17.28 -15.50 2.43
C GLY A 82 16.77 -14.72 3.63
N LYS A 83 17.38 -13.57 3.95
CA LYS A 83 16.94 -12.69 5.04
C LYS A 83 15.90 -11.66 4.56
N PHE A 84 15.31 -10.95 5.49
CA PHE A 84 14.43 -9.81 5.22
C PHE A 84 14.84 -8.62 6.08
N ILE A 85 14.54 -7.43 5.57
CA ILE A 85 14.92 -6.17 6.20
C ILE A 85 14.10 -5.91 7.47
N ARG A 86 14.79 -5.52 8.55
CA ARG A 86 14.21 -5.13 9.85
C ARG A 86 14.72 -3.76 10.33
N SER A 87 15.50 -3.04 9.53
CA SER A 87 16.14 -1.77 9.88
C SER A 87 15.48 -0.58 9.20
N GLY A 88 15.79 0.62 9.64
CA GLY A 88 15.28 1.85 9.06
C GLY A 88 13.75 1.97 9.19
N LEU A 89 13.07 2.29 8.10
CA LEU A 89 11.60 2.38 8.07
C LEU A 89 10.92 1.04 8.36
N TRP A 90 11.56 -0.07 7.98
CA TRP A 90 11.07 -1.43 8.18
C TRP A 90 11.15 -1.89 9.65
N SER A 91 11.83 -1.17 10.52
CA SER A 91 11.75 -1.39 11.97
C SER A 91 10.47 -0.79 12.58
N ARG A 92 9.88 0.20 11.93
CA ARG A 92 8.71 0.92 12.40
C ARG A 92 7.39 0.36 11.89
N SER A 93 7.41 -0.22 10.70
CA SER A 93 6.28 -0.93 10.07
C SER A 93 6.82 -2.06 9.21
N ARG A 94 6.05 -3.17 9.10
CA ARG A 94 6.40 -4.27 8.19
C ARG A 94 6.08 -3.95 6.73
N HIS A 95 5.23 -2.93 6.49
CA HIS A 95 4.85 -2.45 5.18
C HIS A 95 4.86 -0.91 5.12
N PRO A 96 6.03 -0.27 5.36
CA PRO A 96 6.10 1.19 5.41
C PRO A 96 5.77 1.82 4.06
N ASN A 97 6.20 1.23 2.94
CA ASN A 97 5.86 1.67 1.59
C ASN A 97 4.33 1.70 1.37
N TYR A 98 3.61 0.65 1.76
CA TYR A 98 2.15 0.62 1.62
C TYR A 98 1.44 1.65 2.52
N PHE A 99 2.00 1.93 3.69
CA PHE A 99 1.46 2.98 4.55
C PHE A 99 1.57 4.35 3.90
N PHE A 100 2.72 4.67 3.32
CA PHE A 100 2.93 5.97 2.68
C PHE A 100 2.21 6.07 1.32
N GLU A 101 2.10 4.98 0.58
CA GLU A 101 1.22 4.88 -0.58
C GLU A 101 -0.25 5.17 -0.21
N TRP A 102 -0.74 4.60 0.89
CA TRP A 102 -2.08 4.87 1.39
C TRP A 102 -2.22 6.33 1.87
N LEU A 103 -1.21 6.85 2.55
CA LEU A 103 -1.25 8.20 3.14
C LEU A 103 -1.39 9.29 2.07
N HIS A 104 -0.73 9.16 0.93
CA HIS A 104 -0.82 10.19 -0.10
C HIS A 104 -2.20 10.29 -0.76
N TRP A 105 -3.07 9.28 -0.63
CA TRP A 105 -4.45 9.37 -1.10
C TRP A 105 -5.28 10.42 -0.36
N PHE A 106 -4.90 10.79 0.87
CA PHE A 106 -5.53 11.88 1.60
C PHE A 106 -5.29 13.25 0.97
N THR A 107 -4.31 13.36 0.09
CA THR A 107 -4.09 14.57 -0.72
C THR A 107 -5.35 14.95 -1.50
N TYR A 108 -6.02 13.96 -2.12
CA TYR A 108 -7.25 14.21 -2.88
C TYR A 108 -8.40 14.70 -1.98
N VAL A 109 -8.44 14.22 -0.73
CA VAL A 109 -9.43 14.68 0.26
C VAL A 109 -9.20 16.16 0.59
N LEU A 110 -7.94 16.56 0.78
CA LEU A 110 -7.56 17.95 1.06
C LEU A 110 -7.82 18.86 -0.16
N LEU A 111 -7.48 18.40 -1.35
CA LEU A 111 -7.69 19.13 -2.60
C LEU A 111 -9.17 19.26 -2.95
N ALA A 112 -10.01 18.34 -2.49
CA ALA A 112 -11.45 18.37 -2.74
C ALA A 112 -12.22 19.26 -1.76
N VAL A 113 -11.58 19.84 -0.74
CA VAL A 113 -12.24 20.74 0.19
C VAL A 113 -12.85 21.91 -0.58
N GLY A 114 -14.14 22.18 -0.35
CA GLY A 114 -14.91 23.19 -1.09
C GLY A 114 -15.62 22.65 -2.34
N SER A 115 -15.37 21.40 -2.77
CA SER A 115 -16.15 20.73 -3.81
C SER A 115 -17.48 20.22 -3.24
N PRO A 116 -18.61 20.35 -3.97
CA PRO A 116 -19.87 19.71 -3.59
C PRO A 116 -19.74 18.16 -3.56
N LEU A 117 -18.71 17.63 -4.22
CA LEU A 117 -18.41 16.19 -4.29
C LEU A 117 -17.27 15.76 -3.37
N TRP A 118 -16.86 16.61 -2.40
CA TRP A 118 -15.72 16.34 -1.51
C TRP A 118 -15.78 14.97 -0.81
N TRP A 119 -16.97 14.49 -0.50
CA TRP A 119 -17.18 13.19 0.12
C TRP A 119 -16.74 12.01 -0.76
N LEU A 120 -16.78 12.18 -2.12
CA LEU A 120 -16.24 11.18 -3.05
C LEU A 120 -14.71 11.02 -2.94
N ALA A 121 -14.01 12.08 -2.52
CA ALA A 121 -12.57 12.02 -2.35
C ALA A 121 -12.14 10.97 -1.30
N TRP A 122 -13.00 10.66 -0.33
CA TRP A 122 -12.76 9.61 0.66
C TRP A 122 -12.75 8.19 0.10
N THR A 123 -13.31 7.99 -1.10
CA THR A 123 -13.27 6.68 -1.76
C THR A 123 -11.84 6.22 -2.02
N GLY A 124 -10.92 7.14 -2.37
CA GLY A 124 -9.51 6.85 -2.59
C GLY A 124 -8.84 6.18 -1.38
N PRO A 125 -8.68 6.87 -0.24
CA PRO A 125 -8.03 6.30 0.93
C PRO A 125 -8.78 5.11 1.51
N LEU A 126 -10.12 5.07 1.49
CA LEU A 126 -10.89 3.94 2.00
C LEU A 126 -10.67 2.67 1.16
N LEU A 127 -10.83 2.78 -0.15
CA LEU A 127 -10.63 1.65 -1.05
C LEU A 127 -9.18 1.18 -1.06
N MET A 128 -8.21 2.11 -1.06
CA MET A 128 -6.80 1.75 -1.01
C MET A 128 -6.45 1.02 0.28
N TYR A 129 -6.98 1.46 1.43
CA TYR A 129 -6.79 0.75 2.69
C TYR A 129 -7.34 -0.67 2.63
N VAL A 130 -8.58 -0.85 2.16
CA VAL A 130 -9.19 -2.17 2.02
C VAL A 130 -8.38 -3.06 1.09
N PHE A 131 -7.94 -2.52 -0.04
CA PHE A 131 -7.16 -3.25 -1.03
C PHE A 131 -5.80 -3.70 -0.47
N LEU A 132 -5.02 -2.78 0.09
CA LEU A 132 -3.71 -3.09 0.64
C LEU A 132 -3.79 -4.01 1.86
N ARG A 133 -4.78 -3.78 2.73
CA ARG A 133 -4.89 -4.49 4.01
C ARG A 133 -5.50 -5.88 3.89
N TYR A 134 -6.46 -6.07 2.99
CA TYR A 134 -7.28 -7.28 2.97
C TYR A 134 -7.25 -8.05 1.65
N LEU A 135 -7.08 -7.40 0.51
CA LEU A 135 -7.26 -8.04 -0.79
C LEU A 135 -5.97 -8.46 -1.47
N SER A 136 -4.95 -7.60 -1.55
CA SER A 136 -3.76 -7.90 -2.35
C SER A 136 -2.43 -7.72 -1.62
N GLY A 137 -2.15 -6.53 -1.11
CA GLY A 137 -0.82 -6.16 -0.62
C GLY A 137 -0.31 -7.01 0.54
N ILE A 138 -0.80 -6.70 1.73
CA ILE A 138 -0.32 -7.28 2.99
C ILE A 138 -0.58 -8.78 3.10
N PRO A 139 -1.81 -9.30 2.88
CA PRO A 139 -2.07 -10.73 3.08
C PRO A 139 -1.18 -11.62 2.22
N PHE A 140 -0.94 -11.21 0.98
CA PHE A 140 -0.13 -11.98 0.06
C PHE A 140 1.36 -11.97 0.45
N THR A 141 1.92 -10.79 0.76
CA THR A 141 3.32 -10.63 1.14
C THR A 141 3.62 -11.29 2.48
N GLU A 142 2.75 -11.17 3.48
CA GLU A 142 2.88 -11.83 4.79
C GLU A 142 2.85 -13.36 4.65
N LYS A 143 1.90 -13.89 3.89
CA LYS A 143 1.81 -15.33 3.63
C LYS A 143 3.05 -15.89 2.94
N GLN A 144 3.59 -15.15 1.96
CA GLN A 144 4.80 -15.53 1.26
C GLN A 144 6.03 -15.47 2.20
N ALA A 145 6.14 -14.43 3.03
CA ALA A 145 7.22 -14.26 3.98
C ALA A 145 7.23 -15.37 5.04
N LEU A 146 6.06 -15.72 5.59
CA LEU A 146 5.93 -16.85 6.53
C LEU A 146 6.32 -18.18 5.91
N ARG A 147 5.94 -18.45 4.65
CA ARG A 147 6.31 -19.68 3.96
C ARG A 147 7.81 -19.83 3.74
N SER A 148 8.50 -18.72 3.49
CA SER A 148 9.93 -18.73 3.14
C SER A 148 10.87 -18.55 4.33
N ARG A 149 10.40 -18.01 5.47
CA ARG A 149 11.24 -17.59 6.60
C ARG A 149 10.74 -18.09 7.97
N GLY A 150 9.56 -18.70 8.02
CA GLY A 150 9.07 -19.40 9.21
C GLY A 150 9.04 -18.53 10.47
N ASP A 151 9.68 -19.04 11.53
CA ASP A 151 9.64 -18.45 12.86
C ASP A 151 10.34 -17.09 12.96
N ASP A 152 11.42 -16.88 12.22
CA ASP A 152 12.08 -15.56 12.15
C ASP A 152 11.12 -14.45 11.74
N TYR A 153 10.22 -14.74 10.79
CA TYR A 153 9.24 -13.75 10.36
C TYR A 153 8.11 -13.58 11.38
N ARG A 154 7.74 -14.65 12.11
CA ARG A 154 6.78 -14.55 13.23
C ARG A 154 7.28 -13.64 14.34
N ASP A 155 8.57 -13.70 14.68
CA ASP A 155 9.15 -12.79 15.67
C ASP A 155 9.13 -11.35 15.22
N TYR A 156 9.38 -11.11 13.93
CA TYR A 156 9.21 -9.78 13.36
C TYR A 156 7.75 -9.31 13.40
N GLN A 157 6.78 -10.21 13.18
CA GLN A 157 5.36 -9.90 13.32
C GLN A 157 4.96 -9.53 14.75
N ARG A 158 5.59 -10.14 15.76
CA ARG A 158 5.33 -9.85 17.19
C ARG A 158 5.91 -8.49 17.61
N SER A 159 7.09 -8.16 17.11
CA SER A 159 7.83 -6.96 17.52
C SER A 159 7.47 -5.70 16.72
N THR A 160 7.05 -5.85 15.47
CA THR A 160 6.87 -4.71 14.54
C THR A 160 5.43 -4.61 14.06
N PRO A 161 4.80 -3.43 14.15
CA PRO A 161 3.45 -3.20 13.65
C PRO A 161 3.34 -3.52 12.16
N MET A 162 2.17 -3.97 11.74
CA MET A 162 1.96 -4.41 10.38
C MET A 162 1.91 -3.24 9.38
N PHE A 163 1.13 -2.19 9.68
CA PHE A 163 0.81 -1.12 8.74
C PHE A 163 1.17 0.26 9.27
N PHE A 164 0.60 0.69 10.40
CA PHE A 164 0.88 2.00 10.97
C PHE A 164 2.29 2.04 11.58
N PRO A 165 3.19 2.95 11.11
CA PRO A 165 4.53 3.06 11.66
C PRO A 165 4.49 3.47 13.13
N TRP A 166 5.06 2.63 13.99
CA TRP A 166 5.17 2.87 15.41
C TRP A 166 6.50 2.36 15.96
N PHE A 167 6.79 2.68 17.20
CA PHE A 167 7.98 2.14 17.87
C PHE A 167 7.86 0.61 18.02
N PRO A 168 8.95 -0.15 17.71
CA PRO A 168 8.95 -1.59 17.91
C PRO A 168 8.61 -1.92 19.38
N ARG A 169 7.81 -2.95 19.58
CA ARG A 169 7.59 -3.49 20.92
C ARG A 169 8.87 -4.21 21.34
N ARG A 170 9.39 -3.91 22.53
CA ARG A 170 10.47 -4.71 23.12
C ARG A 170 9.93 -6.12 23.30
N THR A 171 10.51 -7.09 22.62
CA THR A 171 10.28 -8.50 22.93
C THR A 171 10.85 -8.69 24.33
N GLN A 172 10.00 -9.00 25.31
CA GLN A 172 10.51 -9.46 26.61
C GLN A 172 11.27 -10.76 26.31
N GLU A 173 12.58 -10.74 26.56
CA GLU A 173 13.37 -11.95 26.63
C GLU A 173 12.67 -12.86 27.64
N GLN A 174 12.26 -14.04 27.20
CA GLN A 174 11.81 -15.07 28.14
C GLN A 174 13.02 -15.36 29.03
N PRO A 175 12.88 -15.27 30.38
CA PRO A 175 13.93 -15.75 31.25
C PRO A 175 14.09 -17.24 30.98
N GLU A 176 15.36 -17.67 30.78
CA GLU A 176 15.79 -19.07 30.68
C GLU A 176 15.39 -19.86 31.91
#